data_104ceaba0a72f6fec6eb320ba4368d6c
#
_entry.id   104ceaba0a72f6fec6eb320ba4368d6c
#
_cell.length_a   1.000
_cell.length_b   1.000
_cell.length_c   1.000
_cell.angle_alpha   90.00
_cell.angle_beta   90.00
_cell.angle_gamma   90.00
#
_symmetry.space_group_name_H-M   'P 1'
#
loop_
_entity.id
_entity.type
_entity.pdbx_description
1 polymer ?
#
loop_
_entity_poly.entity_id
_entity_poly.type
_entity_poly.pdbx_seq_one_letter_code
_entity_poly.pdbx_strand_id
1 'polypeptide(L)'
;MATVDVDLPHVKEEDQHHHGPAKGIGRWLYTTNHKDIGSMYLIFSLCMFMIGGIMALLIRAELFQPGLQLVEPNFFNQMTTMHGLIMVFGAVMPAFVGLANWMIPMQVGAPDMALPRMNNWSFWILPFAFLILLSSLFMPGGAPNFGWTFYAPLSTTYAPESVTFFIFGVHIMGASSIMGAINIIATILNMRAPGMTLLKMPLFVWTWLITAFLLIAVMPVLAGVVTMMLMDIHFGTSFFNAAGGGDPVLFQHVFWFFGHPEVYIMILPAFGIISEIIPTFARKRLFGYASMVYAVASIALLSFVVWAHHMFTVGM
;
A
#
# COMPACT_ATOMS: atom_id res chain seq x y z
N MET A 1 -15.81 68.26 12.67
CA MET A 1 -15.71 66.84 12.46
C MET A 1 -14.42 66.38 13.11
N ALA A 2 -14.51 65.75 14.28
CA ALA A 2 -13.37 65.25 15.01
C ALA A 2 -13.05 63.81 14.52
N THR A 3 -11.86 63.60 14.03
CA THR A 3 -11.33 62.26 13.68
C THR A 3 -10.99 61.57 14.98
N VAL A 4 -11.66 60.42 15.22
CA VAL A 4 -11.33 59.53 16.31
C VAL A 4 -10.23 58.63 15.82
N ASP A 5 -8.99 58.85 16.31
CA ASP A 5 -7.90 57.91 16.12
C ASP A 5 -8.20 56.66 16.98
N VAL A 6 -8.50 55.55 16.33
CA VAL A 6 -8.61 54.25 16.96
C VAL A 6 -7.23 53.63 17.01
N ASP A 7 -6.58 53.70 18.18
CA ASP A 7 -5.38 52.94 18.47
C ASP A 7 -5.71 51.43 18.44
N LEU A 8 -5.33 50.77 17.32
CA LEU A 8 -5.35 49.34 17.22
C LEU A 8 -4.19 48.78 18.07
N PRO A 9 -4.46 47.81 18.93
CA PRO A 9 -3.38 47.20 19.70
C PRO A 9 -2.37 46.57 18.74
N HIS A 10 -1.11 46.99 18.88
CA HIS A 10 0.03 46.36 18.24
C HIS A 10 0.02 44.84 18.61
N VAL A 11 -0.44 44.01 17.71
CA VAL A 11 -0.19 42.58 17.78
C VAL A 11 1.34 42.42 17.70
N LYS A 12 1.93 42.06 18.85
CA LYS A 12 3.34 41.64 18.84
C LYS A 12 3.46 40.52 17.81
N GLU A 13 4.22 40.74 16.73
CA GLU A 13 4.71 39.68 15.90
C GLU A 13 5.52 38.79 16.86
N GLU A 14 4.91 37.68 17.30
CA GLU A 14 5.68 36.59 17.89
C GLU A 14 6.71 36.21 16.84
N ASP A 15 7.98 36.37 17.18
CA ASP A 15 9.12 35.88 16.43
C ASP A 15 8.87 34.40 16.07
N GLN A 16 8.20 34.17 14.95
CA GLN A 16 8.24 32.88 14.30
C GLN A 16 9.68 32.66 13.89
N HIS A 17 10.46 32.06 14.76
CA HIS A 17 11.73 31.47 14.40
C HIS A 17 11.44 30.48 13.26
N HIS A 18 11.44 30.96 12.03
CA HIS A 18 11.55 30.15 10.84
C HIS A 18 12.91 29.45 10.92
N HIS A 19 12.96 28.36 11.69
CA HIS A 19 14.03 27.40 11.51
C HIS A 19 13.95 26.97 10.06
N GLY A 20 14.93 27.39 9.25
CA GLY A 20 15.05 26.94 7.87
C GLY A 20 14.96 25.41 7.81
N PRO A 21 14.62 24.81 6.66
CA PRO A 21 14.42 23.36 6.55
C PRO A 21 15.60 22.62 7.16
N ALA A 22 15.32 21.61 8.00
CA ALA A 22 16.34 20.77 8.61
C ALA A 22 17.36 20.31 7.54
N LYS A 23 18.66 20.31 7.88
CA LYS A 23 19.74 19.95 6.96
C LYS A 23 20.25 18.53 7.28
N GLY A 24 20.85 17.87 6.28
CA GLY A 24 21.44 16.53 6.46
C GLY A 24 20.38 15.44 6.67
N ILE A 25 20.74 14.40 7.41
CA ILE A 25 19.88 13.22 7.67
C ILE A 25 18.60 13.62 8.42
N GLY A 26 18.68 14.59 9.34
CA GLY A 26 17.52 15.07 10.09
C GLY A 26 16.39 15.60 9.20
N ARG A 27 16.70 16.13 8.02
CA ARG A 27 15.70 16.54 7.04
C ARG A 27 14.81 15.35 6.67
N TRP A 28 15.39 14.21 6.34
CA TRP A 28 14.65 13.02 5.88
C TRP A 28 13.91 12.32 7.00
N LEU A 29 14.48 12.26 8.21
CA LEU A 29 13.86 11.59 9.35
C LEU A 29 12.61 12.31 9.86
N TYR A 30 12.65 13.66 9.88
CA TYR A 30 11.58 14.46 10.52
C TYR A 30 10.78 15.32 9.55
N THR A 31 11.00 15.17 8.24
CA THR A 31 10.25 15.94 7.25
C THR A 31 8.76 15.71 7.35
N THR A 32 8.01 16.77 7.25
CA THR A 32 6.55 16.73 7.08
C THR A 32 6.13 17.12 5.66
N ASN A 33 7.08 17.49 4.81
CA ASN A 33 6.83 17.91 3.43
C ASN A 33 6.42 16.72 2.57
N HIS A 34 5.28 16.84 1.90
CA HIS A 34 4.72 15.77 1.06
C HIS A 34 5.63 15.34 -0.10
N LYS A 35 6.45 16.26 -0.64
CA LYS A 35 7.39 15.93 -1.74
C LYS A 35 8.58 15.15 -1.25
N ASP A 36 9.13 15.51 -0.08
CA ASP A 36 10.23 14.75 0.53
C ASP A 36 9.75 13.34 0.87
N ILE A 37 8.57 13.20 1.49
CA ILE A 37 7.98 11.91 1.83
C ILE A 37 7.68 11.10 0.56
N GLY A 38 7.09 11.72 -0.45
CA GLY A 38 6.85 11.08 -1.75
C GLY A 38 8.15 10.58 -2.40
N SER A 39 9.23 11.37 -2.32
CA SER A 39 10.55 10.97 -2.83
C SER A 39 11.12 9.78 -2.05
N MET A 40 10.96 9.75 -0.72
CA MET A 40 11.36 8.60 0.11
C MET A 40 10.61 7.33 -0.27
N TYR A 41 9.30 7.41 -0.51
CA TYR A 41 8.50 6.29 -1.01
C TYR A 41 8.99 5.78 -2.37
N LEU A 42 9.31 6.68 -3.31
CA LEU A 42 9.82 6.30 -4.64
C LEU A 42 11.20 5.65 -4.57
N ILE A 43 12.11 6.17 -3.75
CA ILE A 43 13.43 5.57 -3.55
C ILE A 43 13.30 4.19 -2.89
N PHE A 44 12.47 4.08 -1.85
CA PHE A 44 12.19 2.81 -1.19
C PHE A 44 11.61 1.78 -2.19
N SER A 45 10.61 2.18 -2.97
CA SER A 45 10.02 1.36 -4.02
C SER A 45 11.06 0.85 -5.03
N LEU A 46 11.96 1.72 -5.49
CA LEU A 46 13.04 1.34 -6.39
C LEU A 46 13.98 0.31 -5.75
N CYS A 47 14.35 0.49 -4.49
CA CYS A 47 15.16 -0.50 -3.77
C CYS A 47 14.45 -1.85 -3.68
N MET A 48 13.17 -1.86 -3.32
CA MET A 48 12.38 -3.09 -3.25
C MET A 48 12.19 -3.74 -4.61
N PHE A 49 11.99 -2.94 -5.67
CA PHE A 49 11.94 -3.42 -7.06
C PHE A 49 13.23 -4.12 -7.46
N MET A 50 14.39 -3.58 -7.10
CA MET A 50 15.68 -4.22 -7.38
C MET A 50 15.85 -5.53 -6.60
N ILE A 51 15.51 -5.57 -5.32
CA ILE A 51 15.58 -6.78 -4.49
C ILE A 51 14.64 -7.86 -5.04
N GLY A 52 13.38 -7.54 -5.24
CA GLY A 52 12.39 -8.47 -5.80
C GLY A 52 12.74 -8.87 -7.24
N GLY A 53 13.29 -7.97 -8.03
CA GLY A 53 13.78 -8.24 -9.39
C GLY A 53 14.92 -9.25 -9.43
N ILE A 54 15.89 -9.16 -8.52
CA ILE A 54 16.98 -10.14 -8.38
C ILE A 54 16.39 -11.52 -8.04
N MET A 55 15.41 -11.59 -7.13
CA MET A 55 14.72 -12.85 -6.81
C MET A 55 14.02 -13.43 -8.05
N ALA A 56 13.38 -12.59 -8.85
CA ALA A 56 12.77 -13.03 -10.13
C ALA A 56 13.79 -13.59 -11.12
N LEU A 57 14.94 -12.94 -11.25
CA LEU A 57 16.02 -13.41 -12.10
C LEU A 57 16.53 -14.78 -11.65
N LEU A 58 16.65 -15.00 -10.32
CA LEU A 58 17.05 -16.30 -9.76
C LEU A 58 16.01 -17.39 -10.09
N ILE A 59 14.71 -17.08 -9.89
CA ILE A 59 13.60 -17.97 -10.27
C ILE A 59 13.68 -18.33 -11.76
N ARG A 60 13.93 -17.37 -12.63
CA ARG A 60 14.02 -17.60 -14.07
C ARG A 60 15.28 -18.37 -14.47
N ALA A 61 16.40 -18.13 -13.79
CA ALA A 61 17.63 -18.88 -14.02
C ALA A 61 17.48 -20.35 -13.64
N GLU A 62 16.83 -20.66 -12.49
CA GLU A 62 16.51 -22.03 -12.10
C GLU A 62 15.62 -22.75 -13.14
N LEU A 63 14.63 -22.06 -13.68
CA LEU A 63 13.68 -22.60 -14.65
C LEU A 63 14.18 -22.57 -16.11
N PHE A 64 15.45 -22.26 -16.35
CA PHE A 64 16.01 -22.21 -17.70
C PHE A 64 16.11 -23.60 -18.35
N GLN A 65 16.34 -24.64 -17.55
CA GLN A 65 16.35 -26.04 -17.97
C GLN A 65 15.50 -26.89 -17.01
N PRO A 66 14.98 -28.04 -17.47
CA PRO A 66 14.29 -28.99 -16.57
C PRO A 66 15.21 -29.56 -15.48
N GLY A 67 14.64 -29.80 -14.29
CA GLY A 67 15.35 -30.36 -13.14
C GLY A 67 15.95 -29.28 -12.24
N LEU A 68 16.66 -29.71 -11.20
CA LEU A 68 17.34 -28.79 -10.27
C LEU A 68 18.64 -28.29 -10.91
N GLN A 69 18.82 -26.97 -10.94
CA GLN A 69 19.96 -26.32 -11.58
C GLN A 69 20.85 -25.59 -10.57
N LEU A 70 20.30 -24.59 -9.88
CA LEU A 70 21.05 -23.63 -9.08
C LEU A 70 20.68 -23.65 -7.60
N VAL A 71 19.42 -23.94 -7.29
CA VAL A 71 18.88 -23.77 -5.92
C VAL A 71 18.04 -24.97 -5.49
N GLU A 72 18.05 -25.25 -4.18
CA GLU A 72 17.20 -26.27 -3.58
C GLU A 72 15.72 -25.89 -3.70
N PRO A 73 14.79 -26.87 -3.82
CA PRO A 73 13.36 -26.63 -4.00
C PRO A 73 12.73 -25.75 -2.91
N ASN A 74 13.15 -25.93 -1.64
CA ASN A 74 12.65 -25.13 -0.56
C ASN A 74 13.08 -23.65 -0.70
N PHE A 75 14.34 -23.42 -1.07
CA PHE A 75 14.83 -22.06 -1.30
C PHE A 75 14.16 -21.41 -2.53
N PHE A 76 13.90 -22.19 -3.60
CA PHE A 76 13.11 -21.73 -4.73
C PHE A 76 11.72 -21.23 -4.31
N ASN A 77 11.01 -21.99 -3.46
CA ASN A 77 9.70 -21.62 -2.94
C ASN A 77 9.77 -20.36 -2.06
N GLN A 78 10.83 -20.22 -1.24
CA GLN A 78 11.07 -19.00 -0.48
C GLN A 78 11.28 -17.77 -1.40
N MET A 79 12.08 -17.90 -2.46
CA MET A 79 12.29 -16.83 -3.43
C MET A 79 11.00 -16.45 -4.14
N THR A 80 10.18 -17.44 -4.51
CA THR A 80 8.87 -17.19 -5.15
C THR A 80 7.92 -16.42 -4.22
N THR A 81 7.86 -16.82 -2.95
CA THR A 81 7.04 -16.16 -1.91
C THR A 81 7.50 -14.72 -1.68
N MET A 82 8.80 -14.57 -1.43
CA MET A 82 9.40 -13.27 -1.12
C MET A 82 9.35 -12.31 -2.31
N HIS A 83 9.60 -12.82 -3.53
CA HIS A 83 9.44 -12.03 -4.75
C HIS A 83 8.02 -11.46 -4.86
N GLY A 84 6.99 -12.29 -4.73
CA GLY A 84 5.61 -11.84 -4.81
C GLY A 84 5.27 -10.77 -3.79
N LEU A 85 5.61 -10.98 -2.52
CA LEU A 85 5.35 -10.03 -1.43
C LEU A 85 6.11 -8.71 -1.62
N ILE A 86 7.39 -8.78 -1.96
CA ILE A 86 8.22 -7.59 -2.13
C ILE A 86 7.75 -6.77 -3.34
N MET A 87 7.40 -7.42 -4.44
CA MET A 87 6.95 -6.70 -5.64
C MET A 87 5.59 -6.04 -5.43
N VAL A 88 4.63 -6.71 -4.82
CA VAL A 88 3.29 -6.16 -4.57
C VAL A 88 3.36 -5.06 -3.51
N PHE A 89 3.79 -5.38 -2.30
CA PHE A 89 3.70 -4.48 -1.14
C PHE A 89 4.91 -3.54 -0.99
N GLY A 90 6.07 -3.90 -1.54
CA GLY A 90 7.30 -3.12 -1.41
C GLY A 90 7.62 -2.25 -2.63
N ALA A 91 7.32 -2.71 -3.83
CA ALA A 91 7.63 -1.97 -5.04
C ALA A 91 6.40 -1.23 -5.59
N VAL A 92 5.35 -1.94 -6.01
CA VAL A 92 4.23 -1.34 -6.76
C VAL A 92 3.44 -0.37 -5.88
N MET A 93 2.94 -0.81 -4.73
CA MET A 93 2.13 0.06 -3.88
C MET A 93 2.88 1.29 -3.39
N PRO A 94 4.12 1.20 -2.85
CA PRO A 94 4.86 2.38 -2.43
C PRO A 94 5.23 3.33 -3.56
N ALA A 95 5.45 2.83 -4.80
CA ALA A 95 5.64 3.70 -5.96
C ALA A 95 4.42 4.60 -6.19
N PHE A 96 3.23 4.02 -6.20
CA PHE A 96 2.01 4.79 -6.40
C PHE A 96 1.71 5.73 -5.21
N VAL A 97 1.94 5.29 -3.97
CA VAL A 97 1.82 6.16 -2.77
C VAL A 97 2.81 7.33 -2.85
N GLY A 98 4.03 7.09 -3.33
CA GLY A 98 5.03 8.14 -3.57
C GLY A 98 4.55 9.18 -4.58
N LEU A 99 4.00 8.74 -5.70
CA LEU A 99 3.40 9.62 -6.70
C LEU A 99 2.18 10.38 -6.15
N ALA A 100 1.33 9.72 -5.35
CA ALA A 100 0.19 10.37 -4.71
C ALA A 100 0.63 11.50 -3.79
N ASN A 101 1.61 11.23 -2.92
CA ASN A 101 2.19 12.25 -2.03
C ASN A 101 2.74 13.43 -2.81
N TRP A 102 3.46 13.17 -3.91
CA TRP A 102 4.00 14.23 -4.76
C TRP A 102 2.92 15.07 -5.42
N MET A 103 1.92 14.42 -6.03
CA MET A 103 1.04 15.05 -7.01
C MET A 103 -0.29 15.53 -6.42
N ILE A 104 -0.89 14.82 -5.47
CA ILE A 104 -2.25 15.13 -4.99
C ILE A 104 -2.33 16.55 -4.40
N PRO A 105 -1.46 16.98 -3.46
CA PRO A 105 -1.55 18.33 -2.94
C PRO A 105 -1.44 19.39 -4.05
N MET A 106 -0.52 19.20 -4.99
CA MET A 106 -0.37 20.14 -6.12
C MET A 106 -1.59 20.16 -7.02
N GLN A 107 -2.21 19.01 -7.29
CA GLN A 107 -3.37 18.91 -8.18
C GLN A 107 -4.66 19.43 -7.55
N VAL A 108 -4.79 19.37 -6.22
CA VAL A 108 -5.95 19.92 -5.51
C VAL A 108 -5.73 21.36 -5.02
N GLY A 109 -4.50 21.89 -5.15
CA GLY A 109 -4.13 23.22 -4.69
C GLY A 109 -3.93 23.33 -3.18
N ALA A 110 -3.61 22.19 -2.52
CA ALA A 110 -3.27 22.16 -1.09
C ALA A 110 -1.78 22.48 -0.86
N PRO A 111 -1.42 23.16 0.23
CA PRO A 111 -0.02 23.46 0.54
C PRO A 111 0.77 22.21 0.96
N ASP A 112 0.12 21.23 1.58
CA ASP A 112 0.68 19.95 2.01
C ASP A 112 -0.45 18.93 2.20
N MET A 113 -0.10 17.71 2.67
CA MET A 113 -1.08 16.72 3.11
C MET A 113 -1.78 17.17 4.41
N ALA A 114 -3.02 16.73 4.62
CA ALA A 114 -3.83 17.13 5.77
C ALA A 114 -3.21 16.75 7.12
N LEU A 115 -2.50 15.65 7.19
CA LEU A 115 -1.92 15.09 8.42
C LEU A 115 -0.40 14.83 8.21
N PRO A 116 0.44 15.89 8.18
CA PRO A 116 1.82 15.78 7.74
C PRO A 116 2.70 14.89 8.62
N ARG A 117 2.49 14.90 9.95
CA ARG A 117 3.22 14.04 10.89
C ARG A 117 2.86 12.56 10.71
N MET A 118 1.56 12.27 10.52
CA MET A 118 1.10 10.91 10.25
C MET A 118 1.63 10.42 8.88
N ASN A 119 1.78 11.32 7.91
CA ASN A 119 2.39 11.02 6.62
C ASN A 119 3.85 10.58 6.75
N ASN A 120 4.64 11.30 7.54
CA ASN A 120 6.02 10.89 7.84
C ASN A 120 6.06 9.53 8.54
N TRP A 121 5.19 9.32 9.52
CA TRP A 121 5.16 8.07 10.26
C TRP A 121 4.72 6.89 9.39
N SER A 122 3.72 7.07 8.52
CA SER A 122 3.28 6.02 7.58
C SER A 122 4.43 5.54 6.69
N PHE A 123 5.32 6.45 6.26
CA PHE A 123 6.51 6.05 5.53
C PHE A 123 7.49 5.27 6.41
N TRP A 124 7.89 5.81 7.57
CA TRP A 124 9.00 5.24 8.33
C TRP A 124 8.72 3.87 8.92
N ILE A 125 7.47 3.51 9.22
CA ILE A 125 7.16 2.15 9.67
C ILE A 125 7.27 1.11 8.54
N LEU A 126 7.19 1.53 7.28
CA LEU A 126 7.25 0.62 6.13
C LEU A 126 8.64 -0.03 5.94
N PRO A 127 9.77 0.70 5.93
CA PRO A 127 11.10 0.08 5.93
C PRO A 127 11.32 -0.92 7.07
N PHE A 128 10.79 -0.64 8.28
CA PHE A 128 10.87 -1.58 9.41
C PHE A 128 10.08 -2.86 9.15
N ALA A 129 8.89 -2.77 8.56
CA ALA A 129 8.11 -3.95 8.17
C ALA A 129 8.87 -4.84 7.20
N PHE A 130 9.53 -4.23 6.20
CA PHE A 130 10.34 -4.98 5.24
C PHE A 130 11.65 -5.52 5.82
N LEU A 131 12.26 -4.83 6.78
CA LEU A 131 13.41 -5.38 7.53
C LEU A 131 13.00 -6.63 8.31
N ILE A 132 11.83 -6.62 8.96
CA ILE A 132 11.29 -7.81 9.65
C ILE A 132 11.03 -8.93 8.62
N LEU A 133 10.39 -8.63 7.50
CA LEU A 133 10.13 -9.61 6.46
C LEU A 133 11.44 -10.20 5.89
N LEU A 134 12.42 -9.37 5.55
CA LEU A 134 13.70 -9.81 5.00
C LEU A 134 14.55 -10.58 6.02
N SER A 135 14.43 -10.26 7.32
CA SER A 135 15.14 -10.99 8.37
C SER A 135 14.71 -12.45 8.46
N SER A 136 13.52 -12.79 7.99
CA SER A 136 13.02 -14.17 7.92
C SER A 136 13.90 -15.10 7.08
N LEU A 137 14.62 -14.56 6.07
CA LEU A 137 15.56 -15.31 5.25
C LEU A 137 16.73 -15.92 6.06
N PHE A 138 17.07 -15.31 7.19
CA PHE A 138 18.21 -15.70 8.05
C PHE A 138 17.78 -16.52 9.27
N MET A 139 16.49 -16.82 9.39
CA MET A 139 15.97 -17.64 10.49
C MET A 139 16.11 -19.15 10.21
N PRO A 140 16.09 -20.00 11.25
CA PRO A 140 16.01 -21.45 11.06
C PRO A 140 14.82 -21.82 10.17
N GLY A 141 15.07 -22.65 9.16
CA GLY A 141 14.06 -23.02 8.15
C GLY A 141 13.89 -22.00 7.00
N GLY A 142 14.52 -20.83 7.08
CA GLY A 142 14.48 -19.77 6.06
C GLY A 142 13.18 -18.97 6.07
N ALA A 143 12.95 -18.22 4.99
CA ALA A 143 11.74 -17.42 4.81
C ALA A 143 10.50 -18.28 4.54
N PRO A 144 9.28 -17.72 4.65
CA PRO A 144 8.06 -18.38 4.23
C PRO A 144 8.14 -18.90 2.79
N ASN A 145 7.62 -20.11 2.55
CA ASN A 145 7.78 -20.87 1.29
C ASN A 145 6.46 -21.31 0.65
N PHE A 146 5.35 -20.69 1.03
CA PHE A 146 3.99 -21.09 0.66
C PHE A 146 3.30 -20.18 -0.38
N GLY A 147 4.07 -19.34 -1.07
CA GLY A 147 3.55 -18.36 -2.02
C GLY A 147 2.99 -17.09 -1.35
N TRP A 148 2.75 -16.04 -2.14
CA TRP A 148 2.27 -14.76 -1.63
C TRP A 148 0.83 -14.80 -1.10
N THR A 149 0.07 -15.83 -1.43
CA THR A 149 -1.31 -16.03 -0.96
C THR A 149 -1.41 -16.77 0.38
N PHE A 150 -0.30 -17.34 0.83
CA PHE A 150 -0.12 -18.03 2.12
C PHE A 150 -1.30 -18.87 2.59
N TYR A 151 -1.81 -19.75 1.73
CA TYR A 151 -2.95 -20.62 2.03
C TYR A 151 -2.67 -21.56 3.21
N ALA A 152 -3.61 -21.59 4.16
CA ALA A 152 -3.69 -22.66 5.15
C ALA A 152 -4.20 -23.97 4.47
N PRO A 153 -3.79 -25.16 4.94
CA PRO A 153 -2.95 -25.44 6.12
C PRO A 153 -1.44 -25.35 5.88
N LEU A 154 -0.99 -25.11 4.64
CA LEU A 154 0.44 -25.02 4.31
C LEU A 154 1.15 -23.93 5.13
N SER A 155 0.50 -22.77 5.27
CA SER A 155 1.04 -21.61 6.00
C SER A 155 0.86 -21.67 7.52
N THR A 156 0.14 -22.65 8.05
CA THR A 156 -0.08 -22.83 9.48
C THR A 156 0.65 -24.08 9.99
N THR A 157 0.26 -25.26 9.51
CA THR A 157 0.77 -26.54 10.01
C THR A 157 2.20 -26.86 9.52
N TYR A 158 2.55 -26.45 8.31
CA TYR A 158 3.82 -26.79 7.65
C TYR A 158 4.74 -25.58 7.46
N ALA A 159 4.39 -24.45 8.06
CA ALA A 159 5.16 -23.23 7.95
C ALA A 159 6.46 -23.27 8.75
N PRO A 160 7.54 -22.62 8.28
CA PRO A 160 8.73 -22.39 9.08
C PRO A 160 8.42 -21.43 10.25
N GLU A 161 9.26 -21.44 11.30
CA GLU A 161 9.09 -20.54 12.46
C GLU A 161 9.06 -19.05 12.07
N SER A 162 9.70 -18.71 10.96
CA SER A 162 9.74 -17.37 10.41
C SER A 162 8.39 -16.83 9.96
N VAL A 163 7.35 -17.66 9.85
CA VAL A 163 5.99 -17.22 9.49
C VAL A 163 5.45 -16.15 10.44
N THR A 164 5.82 -16.21 11.71
CA THR A 164 5.43 -15.20 12.71
C THR A 164 5.99 -13.81 12.35
N PHE A 165 7.24 -13.75 11.92
CA PHE A 165 7.86 -12.50 11.43
C PHE A 165 7.18 -11.97 10.17
N PHE A 166 6.84 -12.87 9.26
CA PHE A 166 6.03 -12.53 8.09
C PHE A 166 4.69 -11.90 8.49
N ILE A 167 3.95 -12.52 9.43
CA ILE A 167 2.65 -12.01 9.89
C ILE A 167 2.80 -10.60 10.51
N PHE A 168 3.80 -10.39 11.37
CA PHE A 168 4.06 -9.06 11.93
C PHE A 168 4.44 -8.03 10.86
N GLY A 169 5.27 -8.40 9.90
CA GLY A 169 5.59 -7.54 8.76
C GLY A 169 4.34 -7.10 8.00
N VAL A 170 3.44 -8.03 7.69
CA VAL A 170 2.17 -7.74 7.00
C VAL A 170 1.27 -6.81 7.82
N HIS A 171 1.16 -6.99 9.13
CA HIS A 171 0.39 -6.10 10.00
C HIS A 171 0.93 -4.65 9.96
N ILE A 172 2.24 -4.49 10.04
CA ILE A 172 2.87 -3.15 10.02
C ILE A 172 2.69 -2.51 8.65
N MET A 173 2.82 -3.27 7.55
CA MET A 173 2.53 -2.77 6.19
C MET A 173 1.07 -2.32 6.06
N GLY A 174 0.13 -3.10 6.61
CA GLY A 174 -1.29 -2.74 6.64
C GLY A 174 -1.55 -1.45 7.40
N ALA A 175 -0.93 -1.27 8.57
CA ALA A 175 -1.04 -0.03 9.35
C ALA A 175 -0.51 1.19 8.57
N SER A 176 0.65 1.05 7.89
CA SER A 176 1.18 2.08 7.00
C SER A 176 0.17 2.48 5.93
N SER A 177 -0.42 1.50 5.25
CA SER A 177 -1.39 1.71 4.17
C SER A 177 -2.66 2.42 4.64
N ILE A 178 -3.20 2.04 5.81
CA ILE A 178 -4.38 2.69 6.40
C ILE A 178 -4.08 4.15 6.74
N MET A 179 -2.94 4.44 7.37
CA MET A 179 -2.55 5.82 7.69
C MET A 179 -2.41 6.69 6.44
N GLY A 180 -1.77 6.16 5.39
CA GLY A 180 -1.67 6.83 4.11
C GLY A 180 -3.03 7.10 3.47
N ALA A 181 -3.93 6.12 3.50
CA ALA A 181 -5.28 6.23 2.95
C ALA A 181 -6.12 7.30 3.68
N ILE A 182 -6.11 7.31 5.01
CA ILE A 182 -6.78 8.34 5.81
C ILE A 182 -6.28 9.72 5.44
N ASN A 183 -4.96 9.89 5.30
CA ASN A 183 -4.37 11.16 4.96
C ASN A 183 -4.74 11.64 3.56
N ILE A 184 -4.74 10.75 2.57
CA ILE A 184 -5.17 11.04 1.19
C ILE A 184 -6.64 11.49 1.17
N ILE A 185 -7.54 10.76 1.83
CA ILE A 185 -8.95 11.12 1.92
C ILE A 185 -9.12 12.49 2.57
N ALA A 186 -8.50 12.71 3.72
CA ALA A 186 -8.58 13.97 4.45
C ALA A 186 -8.07 15.14 3.59
N THR A 187 -6.96 14.97 2.89
CA THR A 187 -6.39 15.99 2.00
C THR A 187 -7.35 16.33 0.84
N ILE A 188 -7.81 15.30 0.13
CA ILE A 188 -8.68 15.50 -1.04
C ILE A 188 -10.03 16.11 -0.64
N LEU A 189 -10.63 15.65 0.45
CA LEU A 189 -11.97 16.13 0.82
C LEU A 189 -11.96 17.52 1.47
N ASN A 190 -10.91 17.87 2.23
CA ASN A 190 -10.92 19.07 3.06
C ASN A 190 -10.00 20.20 2.56
N MET A 191 -9.01 19.91 1.71
CA MET A 191 -7.97 20.88 1.37
C MET A 191 -7.98 21.33 -0.10
N ARG A 192 -9.04 21.08 -0.84
CA ARG A 192 -9.18 21.55 -2.23
C ARG A 192 -9.19 23.07 -2.27
N ALA A 193 -8.55 23.62 -3.30
CA ALA A 193 -8.57 25.06 -3.57
C ALA A 193 -10.01 25.60 -3.67
N PRO A 194 -10.28 26.85 -3.25
CA PRO A 194 -11.59 27.47 -3.40
C PRO A 194 -12.14 27.37 -4.82
N GLY A 195 -13.38 26.91 -4.98
CA GLY A 195 -14.03 26.71 -6.28
C GLY A 195 -13.73 25.37 -6.98
N MET A 196 -12.82 24.55 -6.44
CA MET A 196 -12.58 23.19 -6.93
C MET A 196 -13.61 22.21 -6.33
N THR A 197 -14.70 22.00 -7.04
CA THR A 197 -15.66 20.93 -6.68
C THR A 197 -15.11 19.56 -7.06
N LEU A 198 -15.72 18.49 -6.54
CA LEU A 198 -15.27 17.11 -6.80
C LEU A 198 -15.17 16.81 -8.31
N LEU A 199 -16.16 17.19 -9.12
CA LEU A 199 -16.16 16.95 -10.57
C LEU A 199 -15.24 17.92 -11.36
N LYS A 200 -14.46 18.75 -10.68
CA LYS A 200 -13.39 19.56 -11.30
C LYS A 200 -11.99 19.04 -10.97
N MET A 201 -11.88 18.00 -10.13
CA MET A 201 -10.59 17.38 -9.80
C MET A 201 -10.02 16.62 -11.00
N PRO A 202 -8.69 16.56 -11.17
CA PRO A 202 -8.05 15.66 -12.13
C PRO A 202 -8.47 14.19 -11.88
N LEU A 203 -8.49 13.37 -12.94
CA LEU A 203 -8.93 11.98 -12.81
C LEU A 203 -7.98 11.16 -11.92
N PHE A 204 -6.69 11.47 -11.90
CA PHE A 204 -5.72 10.88 -10.98
C PHE A 204 -6.11 11.08 -9.51
N VAL A 205 -6.63 12.24 -9.14
CA VAL A 205 -7.11 12.50 -7.78
C VAL A 205 -8.33 11.65 -7.45
N TRP A 206 -9.25 11.46 -8.41
CA TRP A 206 -10.40 10.57 -8.24
C TRP A 206 -10.00 9.12 -8.06
N THR A 207 -9.08 8.61 -8.88
CA THR A 207 -8.62 7.23 -8.74
C THR A 207 -7.97 7.00 -7.37
N TRP A 208 -7.22 7.97 -6.87
CA TRP A 208 -6.64 7.88 -5.53
C TRP A 208 -7.65 8.01 -4.40
N LEU A 209 -8.66 8.86 -4.53
CA LEU A 209 -9.72 8.94 -3.53
C LEU A 209 -10.43 7.59 -3.39
N ILE A 210 -10.76 6.97 -4.51
CA ILE A 210 -11.42 5.67 -4.56
C ILE A 210 -10.49 4.57 -4.02
N THR A 211 -9.23 4.56 -4.44
CA THR A 211 -8.20 3.62 -3.94
C THR A 211 -8.03 3.73 -2.42
N ALA A 212 -8.02 4.93 -1.87
CA ALA A 212 -7.90 5.15 -0.44
C ALA A 212 -9.10 4.60 0.34
N PHE A 213 -10.32 4.71 -0.18
CA PHE A 213 -11.50 4.05 0.41
C PHE A 213 -11.40 2.52 0.35
N LEU A 214 -10.91 1.95 -0.77
CA LEU A 214 -10.67 0.51 -0.86
C LEU A 214 -9.66 0.06 0.20
N LEU A 215 -8.54 0.76 0.35
CA LEU A 215 -7.50 0.44 1.35
C LEU A 215 -8.08 0.37 2.77
N ILE A 216 -8.87 1.37 3.18
CA ILE A 216 -9.50 1.38 4.50
C ILE A 216 -10.47 0.20 4.68
N ALA A 217 -11.17 -0.19 3.63
CA ALA A 217 -12.14 -1.28 3.69
C ALA A 217 -11.48 -2.66 3.78
N VAL A 218 -10.39 -2.90 3.02
CA VAL A 218 -9.84 -4.26 2.86
C VAL A 218 -8.65 -4.57 3.75
N MET A 219 -7.85 -3.58 4.17
CA MET A 219 -6.68 -3.85 5.01
C MET A 219 -7.04 -4.45 6.38
N PRO A 220 -8.14 -4.07 7.05
CA PRO A 220 -8.59 -4.76 8.25
C PRO A 220 -8.96 -6.23 8.01
N VAL A 221 -9.45 -6.57 6.82
CA VAL A 221 -9.78 -7.97 6.45
C VAL A 221 -8.49 -8.80 6.33
N LEU A 222 -7.45 -8.26 5.68
CA LEU A 222 -6.14 -8.90 5.64
C LEU A 222 -5.58 -9.07 7.06
N ALA A 223 -5.58 -8.01 7.87
CA ALA A 223 -5.14 -8.09 9.26
C ALA A 223 -5.90 -9.17 10.04
N GLY A 224 -7.22 -9.28 9.81
CA GLY A 224 -8.06 -10.30 10.43
C GLY A 224 -7.61 -11.73 10.07
N VAL A 225 -7.44 -12.04 8.79
CA VAL A 225 -7.07 -13.40 8.35
C VAL A 225 -5.67 -13.81 8.82
N VAL A 226 -4.68 -12.89 8.81
CA VAL A 226 -3.34 -13.21 9.31
C VAL A 226 -3.30 -13.27 10.86
N THR A 227 -4.21 -12.56 11.55
CA THR A 227 -4.40 -12.74 13.00
C THR A 227 -4.99 -14.12 13.31
N MET A 228 -5.99 -14.58 12.56
CA MET A 228 -6.53 -15.94 12.70
C MET A 228 -5.45 -17.00 12.47
N MET A 229 -4.55 -16.81 11.47
CA MET A 229 -3.37 -17.66 11.29
C MET A 229 -2.47 -17.67 12.53
N LEU A 230 -2.17 -16.50 13.08
CA LEU A 230 -1.32 -16.37 14.28
C LEU A 230 -1.93 -17.12 15.47
N MET A 231 -3.26 -17.03 15.60
CA MET A 231 -4.00 -17.76 16.66
C MET A 231 -3.95 -19.27 16.47
N ASP A 232 -4.08 -19.77 15.23
CA ASP A 232 -3.96 -21.20 14.93
C ASP A 232 -2.55 -21.72 15.22
N ILE A 233 -1.50 -20.93 14.92
CA ILE A 233 -0.10 -21.32 15.11
C ILE A 233 0.29 -21.33 16.58
N HIS A 234 -0.09 -20.31 17.36
CA HIS A 234 0.48 -20.07 18.70
C HIS A 234 -0.48 -20.33 19.86
N PHE A 235 -1.80 -20.29 19.61
CA PHE A 235 -2.81 -20.38 20.67
C PHE A 235 -3.72 -21.62 20.57
N GLY A 236 -3.43 -22.52 19.61
CA GLY A 236 -4.14 -23.79 19.48
C GLY A 236 -5.60 -23.64 19.03
N THR A 237 -5.94 -22.52 18.38
CA THR A 237 -7.24 -22.40 17.71
C THR A 237 -7.26 -23.24 16.43
N SER A 238 -8.43 -23.42 15.83
CA SER A 238 -8.61 -24.28 14.67
C SER A 238 -9.43 -23.59 13.58
N PHE A 239 -9.20 -22.31 13.34
CA PHE A 239 -9.96 -21.58 12.31
C PHE A 239 -9.82 -22.24 10.94
N PHE A 240 -8.62 -22.72 10.60
CA PHE A 240 -8.28 -23.27 9.30
C PHE A 240 -7.86 -24.75 9.34
N ASN A 241 -7.96 -25.39 10.49
CA ASN A 241 -7.64 -26.78 10.66
C ASN A 241 -8.91 -27.64 10.67
N ALA A 242 -9.13 -28.43 9.61
CA ALA A 242 -10.32 -29.28 9.46
C ALA A 242 -10.43 -30.36 10.56
N ALA A 243 -9.31 -30.89 11.06
CA ALA A 243 -9.31 -31.86 12.15
C ALA A 243 -9.84 -31.26 13.46
N GLY A 244 -9.71 -29.98 13.68
CA GLY A 244 -10.24 -29.26 14.83
C GLY A 244 -11.62 -28.61 14.59
N GLY A 245 -12.27 -28.89 13.47
CA GLY A 245 -13.57 -28.32 13.12
C GLY A 245 -13.53 -27.01 12.33
N GLY A 246 -12.36 -26.57 11.92
CA GLY A 246 -12.16 -25.39 11.06
C GLY A 246 -12.25 -25.72 9.57
N ASP A 247 -12.03 -24.70 8.73
CA ASP A 247 -12.13 -24.86 7.28
C ASP A 247 -11.04 -24.09 6.54
N PRO A 248 -10.11 -24.76 5.82
CA PRO A 248 -9.12 -24.08 4.98
C PRO A 248 -9.74 -23.23 3.86
N VAL A 249 -10.95 -23.57 3.39
CA VAL A 249 -11.66 -22.77 2.38
C VAL A 249 -12.07 -21.42 2.95
N LEU A 250 -12.39 -21.34 4.26
CA LEU A 250 -12.64 -20.07 4.94
C LEU A 250 -11.45 -19.11 4.80
N PHE A 251 -10.21 -19.64 4.95
CA PHE A 251 -9.02 -18.81 4.70
C PHE A 251 -9.05 -18.18 3.32
N GLN A 252 -9.32 -18.97 2.29
CA GLN A 252 -9.34 -18.48 0.91
C GLN A 252 -10.43 -17.44 0.68
N HIS A 253 -11.60 -17.61 1.24
CA HIS A 253 -12.67 -16.60 1.16
C HIS A 253 -12.27 -15.27 1.78
N VAL A 254 -11.78 -15.29 3.02
CA VAL A 254 -11.39 -14.06 3.74
C VAL A 254 -10.19 -13.41 3.06
N PHE A 255 -9.20 -14.21 2.66
CA PHE A 255 -8.03 -13.69 1.95
C PHE A 255 -8.41 -13.03 0.63
N TRP A 256 -9.24 -13.67 -0.21
CA TRP A 256 -9.60 -13.12 -1.52
C TRP A 256 -10.63 -12.01 -1.46
N PHE A 257 -11.41 -11.92 -0.42
CA PHE A 257 -12.24 -10.74 -0.16
C PHE A 257 -11.38 -9.47 0.03
N PHE A 258 -10.16 -9.63 0.57
CA PHE A 258 -9.10 -8.62 0.51
C PHE A 258 -8.41 -8.63 -0.86
N GLY A 259 -7.95 -9.79 -1.32
CA GLY A 259 -6.97 -9.94 -2.39
C GLY A 259 -7.44 -9.45 -3.75
N HIS A 260 -8.74 -9.59 -4.07
CA HIS A 260 -9.23 -9.06 -5.34
C HIS A 260 -9.34 -7.51 -5.33
N PRO A 261 -9.95 -6.84 -4.33
CA PRO A 261 -9.84 -5.39 -4.24
C PRO A 261 -8.40 -4.88 -4.21
N GLU A 262 -7.45 -5.63 -3.66
CA GLU A 262 -6.03 -5.28 -3.66
C GLU A 262 -5.46 -5.12 -5.07
N VAL A 263 -5.81 -6.01 -6.01
CA VAL A 263 -5.34 -5.85 -7.40
C VAL A 263 -5.92 -4.62 -8.07
N TYR A 264 -7.12 -4.19 -7.68
CA TYR A 264 -7.68 -2.91 -8.12
C TYR A 264 -7.06 -1.71 -7.42
N ILE A 265 -6.67 -1.83 -6.17
CA ILE A 265 -5.85 -0.82 -5.47
C ILE A 265 -4.56 -0.56 -6.25
N MET A 266 -3.94 -1.60 -6.81
CA MET A 266 -2.74 -1.45 -7.64
C MET A 266 -3.02 -0.81 -9.00
N ILE A 267 -4.13 -1.15 -9.68
CA ILE A 267 -4.34 -0.69 -11.06
C ILE A 267 -5.04 0.66 -11.17
N LEU A 268 -5.91 1.04 -10.23
CA LEU A 268 -6.67 2.29 -10.32
C LEU A 268 -5.79 3.54 -10.38
N PRO A 269 -4.72 3.68 -9.56
CA PRO A 269 -3.79 4.80 -9.71
C PRO A 269 -3.13 4.85 -11.09
N ALA A 270 -2.80 3.70 -11.68
CA ALA A 270 -2.27 3.63 -13.03
C ALA A 270 -3.28 4.12 -14.07
N PHE A 271 -4.57 3.80 -13.95
CA PHE A 271 -5.60 4.37 -14.81
C PHE A 271 -5.67 5.88 -14.69
N GLY A 272 -5.51 6.42 -13.48
CA GLY A 272 -5.40 7.86 -13.26
C GLY A 272 -4.22 8.48 -14.03
N ILE A 273 -3.04 7.89 -13.90
CA ILE A 273 -1.83 8.36 -14.59
C ILE A 273 -2.02 8.34 -16.11
N ILE A 274 -2.48 7.24 -16.67
CA ILE A 274 -2.70 7.10 -18.13
C ILE A 274 -3.75 8.07 -18.63
N SER A 275 -4.78 8.32 -17.85
CA SER A 275 -5.84 9.28 -18.17
C SER A 275 -5.37 10.74 -18.20
N GLU A 276 -4.25 11.07 -17.56
CA GLU A 276 -3.60 12.39 -17.64
C GLU A 276 -2.57 12.44 -18.79
N ILE A 277 -1.82 11.35 -18.99
CA ILE A 277 -0.77 11.28 -20.01
C ILE A 277 -1.36 11.31 -21.42
N ILE A 278 -2.34 10.48 -21.73
CA ILE A 278 -2.91 10.35 -23.09
C ILE A 278 -3.49 11.68 -23.59
N PRO A 279 -4.35 12.40 -22.84
CA PRO A 279 -4.88 13.67 -23.28
C PRO A 279 -3.80 14.74 -23.47
N THR A 280 -2.76 14.73 -22.61
CA THR A 280 -1.64 15.67 -22.70
C THR A 280 -0.86 15.49 -23.99
N PHE A 281 -0.46 14.25 -24.31
CA PHE A 281 0.26 13.96 -25.56
C PHE A 281 -0.62 14.11 -26.81
N ALA A 282 -1.90 13.74 -26.71
CA ALA A 282 -2.86 13.95 -27.79
C ALA A 282 -3.27 15.41 -27.98
N ARG A 283 -2.93 16.30 -27.04
CA ARG A 283 -3.35 17.71 -26.99
C ARG A 283 -4.87 17.88 -27.12
N LYS A 284 -5.62 16.97 -26.47
CA LYS A 284 -7.09 16.97 -26.48
C LYS A 284 -7.62 16.83 -25.05
N ARG A 285 -8.83 17.29 -24.83
CA ARG A 285 -9.51 17.06 -23.54
C ARG A 285 -9.86 15.58 -23.39
N LEU A 286 -9.83 15.10 -22.15
CA LEU A 286 -10.27 13.75 -21.82
C LEU A 286 -11.75 13.59 -22.23
N PHE A 287 -12.03 12.59 -23.05
CA PHE A 287 -13.37 12.27 -23.48
C PHE A 287 -14.15 11.60 -22.34
N GLY A 288 -15.38 12.07 -22.08
CA GLY A 288 -16.27 11.44 -21.13
C GLY A 288 -15.77 11.46 -19.67
N TYR A 289 -15.18 12.56 -19.21
CA TYR A 289 -14.62 12.67 -17.86
C TYR A 289 -15.54 12.14 -16.75
N ALA A 290 -16.81 12.59 -16.71
CA ALA A 290 -17.76 12.13 -15.69
C ALA A 290 -18.03 10.62 -15.80
N SER A 291 -18.16 10.08 -17.00
CA SER A 291 -18.32 8.64 -17.24
C SER A 291 -17.10 7.85 -16.77
N MET A 292 -15.88 8.39 -16.94
CA MET A 292 -14.65 7.78 -16.42
C MET A 292 -14.63 7.75 -14.89
N VAL A 293 -15.07 8.81 -14.22
CA VAL A 293 -15.21 8.84 -12.76
C VAL A 293 -16.17 7.75 -12.28
N TYR A 294 -17.34 7.66 -12.89
CA TYR A 294 -18.33 6.62 -12.54
C TYR A 294 -17.84 5.20 -12.87
N ALA A 295 -17.13 5.02 -13.98
CA ALA A 295 -16.56 3.72 -14.33
C ALA A 295 -15.53 3.25 -13.28
N VAL A 296 -14.61 4.12 -12.86
CA VAL A 296 -13.62 3.82 -11.83
C VAL A 296 -14.29 3.49 -10.49
N ALA A 297 -15.30 4.27 -10.09
CA ALA A 297 -16.07 4.00 -8.88
C ALA A 297 -16.83 2.67 -8.96
N SER A 298 -17.41 2.34 -10.11
CA SER A 298 -18.11 1.06 -10.34
C SER A 298 -17.15 -0.12 -10.28
N ILE A 299 -15.95 -0.02 -10.87
CA ILE A 299 -14.90 -1.03 -10.78
C ILE A 299 -14.56 -1.31 -9.31
N ALA A 300 -14.33 -0.26 -8.53
CA ALA A 300 -14.00 -0.40 -7.12
C ALA A 300 -15.14 -1.07 -6.32
N LEU A 301 -16.39 -0.67 -6.54
CA LEU A 301 -17.54 -1.26 -5.87
C LEU A 301 -17.71 -2.73 -6.24
N LEU A 302 -17.62 -3.07 -7.53
CA LEU A 302 -17.78 -4.43 -8.02
C LEU A 302 -16.64 -5.34 -7.56
N SER A 303 -15.46 -4.81 -7.24
CA SER A 303 -14.32 -5.59 -6.76
C SER A 303 -14.62 -6.40 -5.48
N PHE A 304 -15.60 -5.97 -4.69
CA PHE A 304 -16.01 -6.69 -3.47
C PHE A 304 -16.92 -7.91 -3.71
N VAL A 305 -17.39 -8.14 -4.92
CA VAL A 305 -18.35 -9.23 -5.23
C VAL A 305 -17.83 -10.24 -6.26
N VAL A 306 -16.55 -10.16 -6.63
CA VAL A 306 -15.96 -11.00 -7.68
C VAL A 306 -14.82 -11.90 -7.20
N TRP A 307 -14.48 -11.88 -5.93
CA TRP A 307 -13.29 -12.59 -5.42
C TRP A 307 -13.29 -14.10 -5.65
N ALA A 308 -14.47 -14.71 -5.78
CA ALA A 308 -14.58 -16.17 -5.90
C ALA A 308 -13.96 -16.73 -7.20
N HIS A 309 -13.66 -15.87 -8.22
CA HIS A 309 -12.95 -16.32 -9.41
C HIS A 309 -11.48 -16.77 -9.13
N HIS A 310 -10.93 -16.46 -7.97
CA HIS A 310 -9.67 -17.02 -7.50
C HIS A 310 -9.79 -18.42 -6.88
N MET A 311 -11.01 -18.95 -6.78
CA MET A 311 -11.34 -20.15 -5.99
C MET A 311 -12.01 -21.27 -6.80
N PHE A 312 -11.90 -21.27 -8.12
CA PHE A 312 -12.58 -22.26 -8.97
C PHE A 312 -12.17 -23.72 -8.68
N THR A 313 -11.01 -23.96 -8.11
CA THR A 313 -10.48 -25.28 -7.83
C THR A 313 -10.83 -25.82 -6.44
N VAL A 314 -11.57 -25.08 -5.61
CA VAL A 314 -11.95 -25.53 -4.26
C VAL A 314 -13.22 -26.39 -4.21
N GLY A 315 -13.86 -26.66 -5.34
CA GLY A 315 -14.99 -27.58 -5.44
C GLY A 315 -16.35 -26.98 -5.02
N MET A 316 -16.49 -25.67 -5.09
CA MET A 316 -17.75 -24.95 -4.82
C MET A 316 -18.55 -24.77 -6.10
#